data_9a913563025da6dfc50f488802191082
#
_entry.id   9a913563025da6dfc50f488802191082
#
_cell.length_a   1.000
_cell.length_b   1.000
_cell.length_c   1.000
_cell.angle_alpha   90.00
_cell.angle_beta   90.00
_cell.angle_gamma   90.00
#
_symmetry.space_group_name_H-M   'P 1'
#
loop_
_entity.id
_entity.type
_entity.pdbx_description
1 polymer ?
#
loop_
_entity_poly.entity_id
_entity_poly.type
_entity_poly.pdbx_seq_one_letter_code
_entity_poly.pdbx_strand_id
1 'polypeptide(L)'
;SRQSLRYPASHVVTPDDLLAGTYTNPATGSSDQTGAVTDSVTVPLASPAGLIIKKTVTSSGPYSLGSTITYKIALRNIGSEILTNAQVTDTGAVVDSCTPALGSELLIGESMTCTASHTVTQADIDAGFYTNTATGTAFDPFSQPVQTESTVTVPIQQNPALTVLKHVTNTKTFSKGDTINYEIA
;
A
#
# COMPACT_ATOMS: atom_id res chain seq x y z
N SER A 1 46.17 -30.50 28.47
CA SER A 1 44.74 -30.27 28.68
C SER A 1 44.41 -28.84 28.26
N ARG A 2 43.44 -28.65 27.39
CA ARG A 2 42.92 -27.30 27.07
C ARG A 2 42.10 -26.82 28.26
N GLN A 3 42.51 -25.76 28.95
CA GLN A 3 41.69 -25.06 29.90
C GLN A 3 40.73 -24.16 29.16
N SER A 4 39.46 -24.20 29.56
CA SER A 4 38.40 -23.31 29.04
C SER A 4 38.02 -22.36 30.14
N LEU A 5 38.02 -21.05 29.83
CA LEU A 5 37.49 -20.02 30.69
C LEU A 5 36.08 -19.67 30.21
N ARG A 6 35.15 -19.50 31.14
CA ARG A 6 33.74 -19.10 30.86
C ARG A 6 33.42 -17.84 31.64
N TYR A 7 32.92 -16.85 30.94
CA TYR A 7 32.45 -15.61 31.52
C TYR A 7 30.98 -15.38 31.12
N PRO A 8 30.06 -15.15 32.07
CA PRO A 8 28.72 -14.72 31.76
C PRO A 8 28.76 -13.27 31.25
N ALA A 9 27.97 -12.98 30.24
CA ALA A 9 27.74 -11.64 29.72
C ALA A 9 26.25 -11.47 29.47
N SER A 10 25.73 -10.24 29.67
CA SER A 10 24.35 -9.89 29.43
C SER A 10 24.26 -8.54 28.74
N HIS A 11 23.22 -8.37 27.92
CA HIS A 11 22.85 -7.10 27.30
C HIS A 11 21.36 -6.87 27.55
N VAL A 12 21.01 -5.64 27.90
CA VAL A 12 19.62 -5.22 28.01
C VAL A 12 19.21 -4.65 26.66
N VAL A 13 18.20 -5.26 26.03
CA VAL A 13 17.71 -4.80 24.73
C VAL A 13 17.21 -3.36 24.84
N THR A 14 17.75 -2.51 23.97
CA THR A 14 17.42 -1.08 23.90
C THR A 14 16.44 -0.80 22.76
N PRO A 15 15.80 0.40 22.76
CA PRO A 15 14.98 0.83 21.61
C PRO A 15 15.74 0.80 20.27
N ASP A 16 17.00 1.18 20.26
CA ASP A 16 17.83 1.19 19.05
C ASP A 16 18.09 -0.23 18.52
N ASP A 17 18.25 -1.20 19.42
CA ASP A 17 18.39 -2.61 19.04
C ASP A 17 17.10 -3.13 18.37
N LEU A 18 15.93 -2.76 18.92
CA LEU A 18 14.63 -3.13 18.36
C LEU A 18 14.42 -2.50 16.98
N LEU A 19 14.85 -1.24 16.80
CA LEU A 19 14.79 -0.55 15.51
C LEU A 19 15.68 -1.25 14.46
N ALA A 20 16.85 -1.75 14.90
CA ALA A 20 17.76 -2.49 14.03
C ALA A 20 17.24 -3.90 13.66
N GLY A 21 16.26 -4.45 14.41
CA GLY A 21 15.67 -5.77 14.21
C GLY A 21 16.62 -6.94 14.55
N THR A 22 17.87 -6.66 14.90
CA THR A 22 18.89 -7.64 15.29
C THR A 22 19.87 -7.00 16.25
N TYR A 23 20.41 -7.81 17.16
CA TYR A 23 21.53 -7.41 18.02
C TYR A 23 22.73 -8.32 17.77
N THR A 24 23.89 -7.73 17.43
CA THR A 24 25.15 -8.45 17.25
C THR A 24 26.08 -8.15 18.39
N ASN A 25 26.46 -9.19 19.13
CA ASN A 25 27.39 -9.08 20.27
C ASN A 25 28.75 -9.67 19.91
N PRO A 26 29.79 -8.86 19.71
CA PRO A 26 31.15 -9.31 19.53
C PRO A 26 31.84 -9.58 20.86
N ALA A 27 32.62 -10.65 20.93
CA ALA A 27 33.53 -10.93 22.02
C ALA A 27 34.96 -11.08 21.51
N THR A 28 35.91 -10.46 22.17
CA THR A 28 37.34 -10.53 21.80
C THR A 28 38.13 -11.13 22.95
N GLY A 29 38.92 -12.13 22.63
CA GLY A 29 39.87 -12.75 23.55
C GLY A 29 41.31 -12.55 23.06
N SER A 30 42.25 -12.37 23.98
CA SER A 30 43.69 -12.29 23.67
C SER A 30 44.52 -12.93 24.75
N SER A 31 45.74 -13.32 24.41
CA SER A 31 46.78 -13.74 25.36
C SER A 31 48.13 -13.19 24.95
N ASP A 32 49.09 -13.24 25.86
CA ASP A 32 50.46 -12.78 25.60
C ASP A 32 51.15 -13.55 24.45
N GLN A 33 50.62 -14.72 24.06
CA GLN A 33 51.21 -15.61 23.05
C GLN A 33 50.42 -15.62 21.75
N THR A 34 49.17 -15.07 21.74
CA THR A 34 48.32 -15.02 20.55
C THR A 34 47.72 -13.64 20.42
N GLY A 35 47.61 -13.13 19.19
CA GLY A 35 46.88 -11.90 18.90
C GLY A 35 45.40 -12.00 19.30
N ALA A 36 44.68 -10.88 19.25
CA ALA A 36 43.28 -10.83 19.52
C ALA A 36 42.47 -11.68 18.53
N VAL A 37 41.56 -12.50 19.05
CA VAL A 37 40.61 -13.30 18.28
C VAL A 37 39.21 -12.83 18.65
N THR A 38 38.40 -12.53 17.67
CA THR A 38 37.03 -12.06 17.84
C THR A 38 36.04 -13.09 17.30
N ASP A 39 35.00 -13.32 18.06
CA ASP A 39 33.80 -14.06 17.61
C ASP A 39 32.56 -13.23 17.91
N SER A 40 31.48 -13.44 17.18
CA SER A 40 30.24 -12.68 17.37
C SER A 40 29.02 -13.56 17.20
N VAL A 41 27.97 -13.25 17.95
CA VAL A 41 26.66 -13.86 17.79
C VAL A 41 25.63 -12.77 17.45
N THR A 42 24.79 -13.03 16.46
CA THR A 42 23.66 -12.17 16.09
C THR A 42 22.37 -12.82 16.53
N VAL A 43 21.55 -12.09 17.28
CA VAL A 43 20.23 -12.52 17.78
C VAL A 43 19.18 -11.70 17.03
N PRO A 44 18.18 -12.33 16.38
CA PRO A 44 17.04 -11.59 15.83
C PRO A 44 16.21 -11.05 16.99
N LEU A 45 15.76 -9.80 16.84
CA LEU A 45 14.86 -9.14 17.79
C LEU A 45 13.48 -9.01 17.14
N ALA A 46 12.42 -9.30 17.90
CA ALA A 46 11.07 -9.07 17.43
C ALA A 46 10.84 -7.56 17.36
N SER A 47 10.39 -7.06 16.19
CA SER A 47 9.85 -5.70 16.13
C SER A 47 8.59 -5.66 16.99
N PRO A 48 8.55 -4.86 18.05
CA PRO A 48 7.36 -4.76 18.89
C PRO A 48 6.19 -4.10 18.14
N ALA A 49 6.47 -3.30 17.11
CA ALA A 49 5.49 -2.60 16.32
C ALA A 49 5.16 -3.41 15.04
N GLY A 50 3.90 -3.69 14.85
CA GLY A 50 3.40 -4.39 13.66
C GLY A 50 2.09 -3.78 13.19
N LEU A 51 2.02 -3.37 11.92
CA LEU A 51 0.84 -2.78 11.32
C LEU A 51 0.55 -3.50 10.00
N ILE A 52 -0.70 -3.86 9.77
CA ILE A 52 -1.16 -4.42 8.50
C ILE A 52 -2.39 -3.64 8.01
N ILE A 53 -2.46 -3.39 6.71
CA ILE A 53 -3.62 -2.76 6.07
C ILE A 53 -4.19 -3.70 5.01
N LYS A 54 -5.52 -3.73 4.91
CA LYS A 54 -6.24 -4.43 3.85
C LYS A 54 -7.28 -3.50 3.24
N LYS A 55 -7.18 -3.25 1.95
CA LYS A 55 -8.16 -2.54 1.14
C LYS A 55 -8.98 -3.53 0.34
N THR A 56 -10.30 -3.35 0.33
CA THR A 56 -11.24 -4.20 -0.44
C THR A 56 -12.30 -3.33 -1.11
N VAL A 57 -12.68 -3.68 -2.33
CA VAL A 57 -13.82 -3.06 -3.03
C VAL A 57 -15.12 -3.57 -2.39
N THR A 58 -16.06 -2.68 -2.13
CA THR A 58 -17.37 -3.01 -1.54
C THR A 58 -18.54 -2.77 -2.49
N SER A 59 -18.35 -1.96 -3.53
CA SER A 59 -19.32 -1.79 -4.62
C SER A 59 -19.19 -2.89 -5.67
N SER A 60 -20.24 -3.11 -6.45
CA SER A 60 -20.25 -4.08 -7.55
C SER A 60 -20.29 -3.35 -8.90
N GLY A 61 -19.48 -3.83 -9.87
CA GLY A 61 -19.52 -3.39 -11.27
C GLY A 61 -20.76 -3.94 -12.02
N PRO A 62 -20.92 -3.60 -13.29
CA PRO A 62 -19.97 -2.83 -14.11
C PRO A 62 -19.97 -1.32 -13.76
N TYR A 63 -18.80 -0.70 -13.94
CA TYR A 63 -18.62 0.73 -13.67
C TYR A 63 -18.58 1.53 -14.97
N SER A 64 -19.32 2.64 -15.01
CA SER A 64 -19.39 3.61 -16.11
C SER A 64 -18.93 4.98 -15.62
N LEU A 65 -18.82 5.95 -16.51
CA LEU A 65 -18.49 7.34 -16.17
C LEU A 65 -19.43 7.87 -15.09
N GLY A 66 -18.86 8.44 -14.02
CA GLY A 66 -19.61 8.97 -12.88
C GLY A 66 -20.08 7.92 -11.87
N SER A 67 -19.88 6.62 -12.12
CA SER A 67 -20.14 5.57 -11.10
C SER A 67 -19.22 5.76 -9.90
N THR A 68 -19.70 5.37 -8.71
CA THR A 68 -18.89 5.42 -7.50
C THR A 68 -18.37 4.03 -7.15
N ILE A 69 -17.05 3.91 -7.05
CA ILE A 69 -16.39 2.72 -6.48
C ILE A 69 -16.21 2.98 -4.99
N THR A 70 -16.74 2.08 -4.16
CA THR A 70 -16.58 2.18 -2.70
C THR A 70 -15.63 1.12 -2.17
N TYR A 71 -14.91 1.48 -1.11
CA TYR A 71 -13.89 0.66 -0.49
C TYR A 71 -14.09 0.56 1.02
N LYS A 72 -13.70 -0.58 1.57
CA LYS A 72 -13.41 -0.77 2.98
C LYS A 72 -11.91 -0.91 3.15
N ILE A 73 -11.34 -0.14 4.07
CA ILE A 73 -9.93 -0.18 4.44
C ILE A 73 -9.86 -0.58 5.92
N ALA A 74 -9.18 -1.68 6.22
CA ALA A 74 -8.98 -2.15 7.58
C ALA A 74 -7.49 -2.07 7.93
N LEU A 75 -7.15 -1.21 8.88
CA LEU A 75 -5.81 -1.06 9.45
C LEU A 75 -5.79 -1.77 10.81
N ARG A 76 -4.86 -2.69 11.04
CA ARG A 76 -4.80 -3.49 12.25
C ARG A 76 -3.42 -3.49 12.87
N ASN A 77 -3.37 -3.31 14.18
CA ASN A 77 -2.18 -3.54 14.99
C ASN A 77 -1.99 -5.06 15.18
N ILE A 78 -0.91 -5.61 14.63
CA ILE A 78 -0.52 -7.02 14.76
C ILE A 78 0.76 -7.19 15.60
N GLY A 79 1.27 -6.07 16.13
CA GLY A 79 2.43 -6.06 17.03
C GLY A 79 2.08 -6.38 18.46
N SER A 80 3.08 -6.26 19.33
CA SER A 80 2.97 -6.47 20.79
C SER A 80 2.92 -5.18 21.60
N GLU A 81 2.89 -4.02 20.92
CA GLU A 81 2.87 -2.69 21.53
C GLU A 81 1.63 -1.91 21.08
N ILE A 82 1.18 -0.96 21.91
CA ILE A 82 0.11 -0.02 21.56
C ILE A 82 0.67 0.96 20.54
N LEU A 83 -0.06 1.15 19.44
CA LEU A 83 0.27 2.13 18.41
C LEU A 83 -0.55 3.41 18.61
N THR A 84 0.07 4.57 18.42
CA THR A 84 -0.56 5.87 18.60
C THR A 84 -0.70 6.60 17.27
N ASN A 85 -1.62 7.56 17.22
CA ASN A 85 -1.85 8.42 16.04
C ASN A 85 -2.05 7.61 14.74
N ALA A 86 -2.89 6.58 14.78
CA ALA A 86 -3.20 5.77 13.61
C ALA A 86 -3.88 6.60 12.53
N GLN A 87 -3.34 6.55 11.31
CA GLN A 87 -3.82 7.29 10.15
C GLN A 87 -4.03 6.35 8.96
N VAL A 88 -5.04 6.64 8.18
CA VAL A 88 -5.28 6.03 6.87
C VAL A 88 -5.38 7.14 5.84
N THR A 89 -4.56 7.07 4.82
CA THR A 89 -4.60 7.96 3.65
C THR A 89 -4.81 7.14 2.38
N ASP A 90 -5.35 7.79 1.37
CA ASP A 90 -5.61 7.16 0.08
C ASP A 90 -5.28 8.17 -1.03
N THR A 91 -4.48 7.78 -2.01
CA THR A 91 -3.99 8.71 -3.05
C THR A 91 -4.99 8.93 -4.17
N GLY A 92 -5.95 8.03 -4.35
CA GLY A 92 -6.89 8.05 -5.49
C GLY A 92 -8.37 8.01 -5.08
N ALA A 93 -8.67 7.86 -3.78
CA ALA A 93 -10.03 7.89 -3.27
C ALA A 93 -10.14 8.84 -2.05
N VAL A 94 -11.31 9.36 -1.83
CA VAL A 94 -11.60 10.15 -0.63
C VAL A 94 -11.88 9.19 0.52
N VAL A 95 -11.17 9.35 1.65
CA VAL A 95 -11.48 8.63 2.89
C VAL A 95 -12.67 9.34 3.56
N ASP A 96 -13.82 8.67 3.60
CA ASP A 96 -15.09 9.26 4.03
C ASP A 96 -15.23 9.25 5.55
N SER A 97 -14.95 8.11 6.19
CA SER A 97 -15.07 7.95 7.65
C SER A 97 -14.20 6.81 8.16
N CYS A 98 -13.76 6.92 9.41
CA CYS A 98 -13.00 5.88 10.11
C CYS A 98 -13.56 5.60 11.51
N THR A 99 -13.51 4.35 11.94
CA THR A 99 -13.84 3.92 13.30
C THR A 99 -12.79 2.92 13.78
N PRO A 100 -12.07 3.21 14.90
CA PRO A 100 -12.03 4.48 15.59
C PRO A 100 -11.57 5.63 14.66
N ALA A 101 -11.73 6.88 15.10
CA ALA A 101 -11.38 8.06 14.31
C ALA A 101 -9.87 8.10 13.98
N LEU A 102 -9.51 8.79 12.89
CA LEU A 102 -8.11 9.07 12.58
C LEU A 102 -7.42 9.75 13.76
N GLY A 103 -6.16 9.38 14.02
CA GLY A 103 -5.40 9.87 15.17
C GLY A 103 -5.62 9.07 16.47
N SER A 104 -6.51 8.08 16.47
CA SER A 104 -6.73 7.21 17.63
C SER A 104 -5.53 6.30 17.90
N GLU A 105 -5.46 5.79 19.11
CA GLU A 105 -4.62 4.65 19.47
C GLU A 105 -5.20 3.36 18.88
N LEU A 106 -4.32 2.41 18.58
CA LEU A 106 -4.69 1.02 18.29
C LEU A 106 -4.06 0.11 19.33
N LEU A 107 -4.88 -0.46 20.18
CA LEU A 107 -4.46 -1.49 21.13
C LEU A 107 -3.96 -2.73 20.38
N ILE A 108 -3.26 -3.61 21.08
CA ILE A 108 -2.78 -4.88 20.53
C ILE A 108 -3.96 -5.69 19.97
N GLY A 109 -3.88 -6.03 18.68
CA GLY A 109 -4.92 -6.77 17.98
C GLY A 109 -6.12 -5.92 17.53
N GLU A 110 -6.18 -4.63 17.87
CA GLU A 110 -7.27 -3.72 17.48
C GLU A 110 -7.16 -3.32 16.01
N SER A 111 -8.31 -2.95 15.43
CA SER A 111 -8.42 -2.52 14.04
C SER A 111 -9.19 -1.22 13.93
N MET A 112 -8.67 -0.32 13.09
CA MET A 112 -9.39 0.82 12.53
C MET A 112 -10.02 0.41 11.20
N THR A 113 -11.31 0.70 11.02
CA THR A 113 -11.99 0.46 9.74
C THR A 113 -12.40 1.79 9.14
N CYS A 114 -11.99 2.04 7.90
CA CYS A 114 -12.38 3.22 7.14
C CYS A 114 -13.20 2.82 5.91
N THR A 115 -14.08 3.74 5.49
CA THR A 115 -14.71 3.73 4.17
C THR A 115 -14.02 4.76 3.28
N ALA A 116 -13.96 4.48 1.98
CA ALA A 116 -13.44 5.41 0.99
C ALA A 116 -14.20 5.27 -0.32
N SER A 117 -14.20 6.33 -1.12
CA SER A 117 -14.92 6.37 -2.39
C SER A 117 -14.10 7.03 -3.50
N HIS A 118 -14.29 6.55 -4.74
CA HIS A 118 -13.75 7.11 -5.97
C HIS A 118 -14.87 7.24 -7.01
N THR A 119 -14.95 8.38 -7.68
CA THR A 119 -15.85 8.57 -8.80
C THR A 119 -15.13 8.27 -10.11
N VAL A 120 -15.64 7.32 -10.87
CA VAL A 120 -15.05 6.88 -12.14
C VAL A 120 -14.99 8.05 -13.14
N THR A 121 -13.80 8.33 -13.63
CA THR A 121 -13.50 9.39 -14.59
C THR A 121 -13.39 8.84 -16.00
N GLN A 122 -13.34 9.74 -16.99
CA GLN A 122 -13.08 9.33 -18.38
C GLN A 122 -11.70 8.68 -18.53
N ALA A 123 -10.70 9.15 -17.79
CA ALA A 123 -9.36 8.55 -17.80
C ALA A 123 -9.36 7.09 -17.32
N ASP A 124 -10.19 6.76 -16.33
CA ASP A 124 -10.33 5.38 -15.84
C ASP A 124 -10.98 4.47 -16.90
N ILE A 125 -11.99 5.01 -17.63
CA ILE A 125 -12.62 4.29 -18.75
C ILE A 125 -11.61 4.07 -19.88
N ASP A 126 -10.86 5.09 -20.26
CA ASP A 126 -9.86 5.01 -21.32
C ASP A 126 -8.73 4.02 -20.97
N ALA A 127 -8.36 3.94 -19.69
CA ALA A 127 -7.40 2.96 -19.18
C ALA A 127 -7.96 1.53 -19.11
N GLY A 128 -9.29 1.36 -18.97
CA GLY A 128 -9.95 0.07 -18.79
C GLY A 128 -9.82 -0.52 -17.37
N PHE A 129 -9.17 0.18 -16.46
CA PHE A 129 -9.03 -0.20 -15.05
C PHE A 129 -8.73 1.03 -14.18
N TYR A 130 -8.97 0.88 -12.89
CA TYR A 130 -8.56 1.85 -11.88
C TYR A 130 -7.78 1.14 -10.77
N THR A 131 -6.54 1.57 -10.53
CA THR A 131 -5.68 1.06 -9.46
C THR A 131 -5.58 2.09 -8.34
N ASN A 132 -5.81 1.65 -7.12
CA ASN A 132 -5.84 2.53 -5.96
C ASN A 132 -5.12 1.93 -4.76
N THR A 133 -4.29 2.76 -4.10
CA THR A 133 -3.45 2.38 -2.95
C THR A 133 -3.85 3.18 -1.72
N ALA A 134 -4.12 2.45 -0.65
CA ALA A 134 -4.28 3.02 0.69
C ALA A 134 -3.00 2.79 1.50
N THR A 135 -2.60 3.79 2.26
CA THR A 135 -1.45 3.76 3.17
C THR A 135 -1.95 3.91 4.61
N GLY A 136 -1.51 3.02 5.47
CA GLY A 136 -1.73 3.08 6.91
C GLY A 136 -0.45 3.46 7.64
N THR A 137 -0.52 4.40 8.58
CA THR A 137 0.62 4.82 9.41
C THR A 137 0.20 4.92 10.86
N ALA A 138 1.15 4.71 11.76
CA ALA A 138 1.01 4.92 13.20
C ALA A 138 2.40 5.12 13.80
N PHE A 139 2.48 5.43 15.09
CA PHE A 139 3.74 5.53 15.83
C PHE A 139 3.77 4.49 16.95
N ASP A 140 4.94 3.91 17.15
CA ASP A 140 5.21 3.04 18.29
C ASP A 140 5.44 3.87 19.58
N PRO A 141 5.62 3.25 20.76
CA PRO A 141 5.88 3.95 22.03
C PRO A 141 7.17 4.78 22.04
N PHE A 142 8.08 4.53 21.09
CA PHE A 142 9.34 5.27 20.93
C PHE A 142 9.24 6.37 19.88
N SER A 143 8.01 6.69 19.43
CA SER A 143 7.74 7.67 18.38
C SER A 143 8.36 7.32 17.02
N GLN A 144 8.63 6.02 16.77
CA GLN A 144 9.08 5.56 15.46
C GLN A 144 7.85 5.31 14.57
N PRO A 145 7.90 5.77 13.31
CA PRO A 145 6.77 5.55 12.38
C PRO A 145 6.73 4.09 11.94
N VAL A 146 5.52 3.53 11.95
CA VAL A 146 5.19 2.23 11.36
C VAL A 146 4.27 2.49 10.18
N GLN A 147 4.58 1.93 9.00
CA GLN A 147 3.81 2.16 7.77
C GLN A 147 3.54 0.85 7.04
N THR A 148 2.41 0.79 6.35
CA THR A 148 1.97 -0.34 5.53
C THR A 148 1.06 0.14 4.40
N GLU A 149 1.01 -0.61 3.30
CA GLU A 149 0.22 -0.26 2.11
C GLU A 149 -0.61 -1.43 1.61
N SER A 150 -1.73 -1.11 0.96
CA SER A 150 -2.59 -2.08 0.28
C SER A 150 -3.14 -1.49 -1.01
N THR A 151 -2.90 -2.19 -2.12
CA THR A 151 -3.33 -1.78 -3.45
C THR A 151 -4.43 -2.72 -3.96
N VAL A 152 -5.42 -2.16 -4.65
CA VAL A 152 -6.46 -2.90 -5.33
C VAL A 152 -6.66 -2.33 -6.74
N THR A 153 -6.88 -3.21 -7.72
CA THR A 153 -7.19 -2.84 -9.11
C THR A 153 -8.61 -3.28 -9.43
N VAL A 154 -9.40 -2.36 -9.96
CA VAL A 154 -10.79 -2.54 -10.35
C VAL A 154 -10.90 -2.47 -11.87
N PRO A 155 -11.44 -3.49 -12.56
CA PRO A 155 -11.68 -3.40 -14.00
C PRO A 155 -12.83 -2.42 -14.28
N ILE A 156 -12.63 -1.56 -15.28
CA ILE A 156 -13.63 -0.60 -15.77
C ILE A 156 -14.06 -1.04 -17.16
N GLN A 157 -15.37 -1.05 -17.38
CA GLN A 157 -15.90 -1.47 -18.68
C GLN A 157 -15.68 -0.38 -19.73
N GLN A 158 -15.01 -0.76 -20.81
CA GLN A 158 -14.89 0.05 -22.01
C GLN A 158 -15.98 -0.35 -23.01
N ASN A 159 -16.72 0.63 -23.50
CA ASN A 159 -17.73 0.44 -24.55
C ASN A 159 -17.36 1.30 -25.77
N PRO A 160 -16.31 0.95 -26.52
CA PRO A 160 -15.92 1.71 -27.70
C PRO A 160 -17.04 1.62 -28.75
N ALA A 161 -17.45 2.76 -29.28
CA ALA A 161 -18.41 2.84 -30.36
C ALA A 161 -17.86 3.73 -31.49
N LEU A 162 -17.90 3.23 -32.70
CA LEU A 162 -17.56 3.97 -33.89
C LEU A 162 -18.76 3.95 -34.84
N THR A 163 -19.17 5.12 -35.31
CA THR A 163 -20.18 5.26 -36.36
C THR A 163 -19.53 5.91 -37.56
N VAL A 164 -19.88 5.43 -38.75
CA VAL A 164 -19.47 6.05 -40.00
C VAL A 164 -20.73 6.45 -40.76
N LEU A 165 -20.84 7.71 -41.07
CA LEU A 165 -21.89 8.28 -41.92
C LEU A 165 -21.29 8.70 -43.22
N LYS A 166 -21.86 8.25 -44.35
CA LYS A 166 -21.47 8.68 -45.68
C LYS A 166 -22.69 9.22 -46.41
N HIS A 167 -22.57 10.44 -46.91
CA HIS A 167 -23.64 11.03 -47.72
C HIS A 167 -23.06 11.73 -48.96
N VAL A 168 -23.93 11.89 -49.98
CA VAL A 168 -23.59 12.60 -51.23
C VAL A 168 -23.74 14.09 -50.97
N THR A 169 -22.72 14.88 -51.33
CA THR A 169 -22.70 16.34 -51.10
C THR A 169 -23.18 17.15 -52.29
N ASN A 170 -23.31 16.55 -53.47
CA ASN A 170 -23.81 17.22 -54.68
C ASN A 170 -25.18 16.60 -55.10
N THR A 171 -26.20 17.45 -55.23
CA THR A 171 -27.60 17.08 -55.47
C THR A 171 -28.02 17.32 -56.93
N LYS A 172 -27.54 16.51 -57.83
CA LYS A 172 -27.99 16.53 -59.24
C LYS A 172 -28.24 15.11 -59.74
N THR A 173 -28.92 15.00 -60.85
CA THR A 173 -28.95 13.74 -61.63
C THR A 173 -27.60 13.54 -62.32
N PHE A 174 -26.93 12.41 -62.08
CA PHE A 174 -25.61 12.11 -62.59
C PHE A 174 -25.68 11.38 -63.93
N SER A 175 -24.78 11.75 -64.84
CA SER A 175 -24.61 11.12 -66.15
C SER A 175 -23.18 10.56 -66.29
N LYS A 176 -22.93 9.80 -67.37
CA LYS A 176 -21.60 9.24 -67.65
C LYS A 176 -20.54 10.35 -67.71
N GLY A 177 -19.50 10.22 -66.84
CA GLY A 177 -18.41 11.17 -66.71
C GLY A 177 -18.60 12.19 -65.61
N ASP A 178 -19.74 12.25 -64.92
CA ASP A 178 -19.94 13.10 -63.76
C ASP A 178 -19.19 12.61 -62.55
N THR A 179 -18.77 13.54 -61.70
CA THR A 179 -18.17 13.27 -60.39
C THR A 179 -19.24 13.32 -59.33
N ILE A 180 -19.30 12.26 -58.52
CA ILE A 180 -20.13 12.20 -57.30
C ILE A 180 -19.22 12.47 -56.11
N ASN A 181 -19.54 13.52 -55.36
CA ASN A 181 -18.78 13.88 -54.13
C ASN A 181 -19.47 13.31 -52.93
N TYR A 182 -18.68 12.78 -52.00
CA TYR A 182 -19.15 12.21 -50.77
C TYR A 182 -18.47 12.90 -49.59
N GLU A 183 -19.19 13.03 -48.49
CA GLU A 183 -18.65 13.36 -47.18
C GLU A 183 -18.78 12.11 -46.30
N ILE A 184 -17.72 11.81 -45.54
CA ILE A 184 -17.63 10.70 -44.61
C ILE A 184 -17.30 11.30 -43.25
N ALA A 185 -18.18 11.15 -42.27
CA ALA A 185 -18.02 11.61 -40.89
C ALA A 185 -17.96 10.43 -39.93
#